data_a1fe0d582f09e230eb0bcc80be0744df
#
_entry.id   a1fe0d582f09e230eb0bcc80be0744df
#
_cell.length_a   1.000
_cell.length_b   1.000
_cell.length_c   1.000
_cell.angle_alpha   90.00
_cell.angle_beta   90.00
_cell.angle_gamma   90.00
#
_symmetry.space_group_name_H-M   'P 1'
#
loop_
_entity.id
_entity.type
_entity.pdbx_description
1 polymer ?
#
loop_
_entity_poly.entity_id
_entity_poly.type
_entity_poly.pdbx_seq_one_letter_code
_entity_poly.pdbx_strand_id
1 'polypeptide(L)'
;MRFVLDLLYLLAGLTYSPFIVYRAIRHGRYRAGWAQRFGKIRRKGSGKKCIWLHAVSVGEVNAAMTIVRELEDRFADFEIVISTTTDTGFARATNLFSREHHVFYFPFDFSWAMHRAFGNIRPAICLLMELEIWPNFISLAKRSGVPVVVVNGRISDKSYAGYKRIKPFTRNIFGKISMVLAQTDQYARRFREIGAGNVIVTSSLKYDTAQISDKVDGADALAARLNIGGERLWVAGGTGPGEEQIILGVFTNLKQSGQFEDLRLVIVPRKPERFDEVARTIADAGFDFIRYSSIKNTDAGCKERPAVILGDTMGDLRKFYSLATIIFVGRSLVPMGGSDMMEAAALGKCTVFGPHAFNFRQTVDSLLAGNGAIMVNDGDELLKTMHKCLLEPDYAREIARNGQDDIKRNQGATARSIEQIEKFLHTSE
;
A
#
# COMPACT_ATOMS: atom_id res chain seq x y z
N MET A 1 26.31 -24.72 -9.49
CA MET A 1 25.67 -23.49 -8.96
C MET A 1 24.63 -23.79 -7.87
N ARG A 2 23.64 -24.69 -8.06
CA ARG A 2 22.62 -25.03 -7.03
C ARG A 2 23.20 -25.50 -5.68
N PHE A 3 24.14 -26.43 -5.69
CA PHE A 3 24.76 -26.94 -4.46
C PHE A 3 25.57 -25.88 -3.69
N VAL A 4 26.19 -24.94 -4.41
CA VAL A 4 26.90 -23.81 -3.80
C VAL A 4 25.90 -22.86 -3.13
N LEU A 5 24.78 -22.60 -3.77
CA LEU A 5 23.71 -21.78 -3.18
C LEU A 5 23.08 -22.46 -1.96
N ASP A 6 22.80 -23.76 -2.05
CA ASP A 6 22.27 -24.53 -0.90
C ASP A 6 23.24 -24.50 0.30
N LEU A 7 24.56 -24.64 0.04
CA LEU A 7 25.57 -24.52 1.07
C LEU A 7 25.61 -23.12 1.69
N LEU A 8 25.56 -22.06 0.87
CA LEU A 8 25.51 -20.69 1.35
C LEU A 8 24.25 -20.43 2.19
N TYR A 9 23.10 -20.92 1.76
CA TYR A 9 21.85 -20.82 2.53
C TYR A 9 21.91 -21.58 3.86
N LEU A 10 22.56 -22.77 3.86
CA LEU A 10 22.76 -23.54 5.08
C LEU A 10 23.63 -22.79 6.06
N LEU A 11 24.78 -22.25 5.62
CA LEU A 11 25.68 -21.45 6.44
C LEU A 11 24.99 -20.19 6.98
N ALA A 12 24.25 -19.48 6.13
CA ALA A 12 23.45 -18.33 6.53
C ALA A 12 22.37 -18.73 7.54
N GLY A 13 21.68 -19.85 7.34
CA GLY A 13 20.68 -20.39 8.25
C GLY A 13 21.27 -20.75 9.61
N LEU A 14 22.43 -21.36 9.64
CA LEU A 14 23.15 -21.70 10.89
C LEU A 14 23.57 -20.44 11.66
N THR A 15 24.11 -19.43 10.97
CA THR A 15 24.51 -18.16 11.62
C THR A 15 23.32 -17.36 12.13
N TYR A 16 22.20 -17.39 11.44
CA TYR A 16 20.98 -16.68 11.83
C TYR A 16 20.08 -17.48 12.81
N SER A 17 20.31 -18.78 12.97
CA SER A 17 19.45 -19.65 13.80
C SER A 17 19.29 -19.17 15.24
N PRO A 18 20.33 -18.67 15.96
CA PRO A 18 20.16 -18.19 17.35
C PRO A 18 19.18 -17.00 17.40
N PHE A 19 19.24 -16.11 16.42
CA PHE A 19 18.32 -14.96 16.33
C PHE A 19 16.88 -15.38 15.99
N ILE A 20 16.71 -16.36 15.11
CA ILE A 20 15.39 -16.92 14.78
C ILE A 20 14.79 -17.59 16.02
N VAL A 21 15.58 -18.41 16.75
CA VAL A 21 15.15 -19.07 17.99
C VAL A 21 14.79 -18.05 19.06
N TYR A 22 15.61 -17.03 19.28
CA TYR A 22 15.31 -15.94 20.20
C TYR A 22 13.97 -15.27 19.87
N ARG A 23 13.73 -14.91 18.59
CA ARG A 23 12.48 -14.30 18.15
C ARG A 23 11.29 -15.26 18.25
N ALA A 24 11.49 -16.53 18.01
CA ALA A 24 10.45 -17.55 18.17
C ALA A 24 10.01 -17.68 19.63
N ILE A 25 10.95 -17.65 20.57
CA ILE A 25 10.67 -17.75 22.01
C ILE A 25 10.07 -16.44 22.55
N ARG A 26 10.72 -15.31 22.28
CA ARG A 26 10.36 -14.00 22.87
C ARG A 26 9.15 -13.33 22.25
N HIS A 27 8.94 -13.50 20.95
CA HIS A 27 7.92 -12.78 20.16
C HIS A 27 6.93 -13.69 19.46
N GLY A 28 7.00 -15.01 19.63
CA GLY A 28 6.08 -15.96 19.00
C GLY A 28 6.18 -16.05 17.47
N ARG A 29 7.21 -15.43 16.85
CA ARG A 29 7.40 -15.38 15.40
C ARG A 29 8.06 -16.65 14.87
N TYR A 30 7.86 -16.93 13.56
CA TYR A 30 8.48 -18.08 12.85
C TYR A 30 8.12 -19.46 13.41
N ARG A 31 7.00 -19.60 14.15
CA ARG A 31 6.56 -20.89 14.71
C ARG A 31 5.75 -21.73 13.75
N ALA A 32 5.09 -21.09 12.78
CA ALA A 32 4.14 -21.73 11.87
C ALA A 32 4.74 -22.05 10.49
N GLY A 33 4.12 -23.01 9.79
CA GLY A 33 4.38 -23.26 8.37
C GLY A 33 5.66 -24.01 8.04
N TRP A 34 6.37 -24.62 9.00
CA TRP A 34 7.66 -25.30 8.75
C TRP A 34 7.55 -26.38 7.67
N ALA A 35 6.51 -27.20 7.68
CA ALA A 35 6.32 -28.22 6.64
C ALA A 35 6.22 -27.59 5.24
N GLN A 36 5.49 -26.49 5.11
CA GLN A 36 5.34 -25.75 3.86
C GLN A 36 6.66 -25.10 3.43
N ARG A 37 7.38 -24.48 4.38
CA ARG A 37 8.71 -23.89 4.15
C ARG A 37 9.75 -24.93 3.68
N PHE A 38 9.54 -26.19 3.99
CA PHE A 38 10.32 -27.32 3.47
C PHE A 38 9.66 -28.00 2.24
N GLY A 39 8.77 -27.30 1.54
CA GLY A 39 8.18 -27.74 0.28
C GLY A 39 7.08 -28.79 0.44
N LYS A 40 6.63 -29.15 1.66
CA LYS A 40 5.48 -30.05 1.89
C LYS A 40 4.17 -29.27 1.75
N ILE A 41 3.84 -28.91 0.52
CA ILE A 41 2.62 -28.19 0.20
C ILE A 41 1.65 -29.19 -0.46
N ARG A 42 0.41 -29.20 -0.05
CA ARG A 42 -0.65 -29.98 -0.70
C ARG A 42 -1.58 -29.01 -1.41
N ARG A 43 -1.61 -29.09 -2.72
CA ARG A 43 -2.62 -28.42 -3.54
C ARG A 43 -3.98 -29.05 -3.25
N LYS A 44 -5.06 -28.28 -3.21
CA LYS A 44 -6.41 -28.80 -2.94
C LYS A 44 -6.99 -29.64 -4.10
N GLY A 45 -6.23 -29.77 -5.19
CA GLY A 45 -6.42 -30.75 -6.25
C GLY A 45 -7.73 -30.62 -7.03
N SER A 46 -7.79 -29.65 -7.94
CA SER A 46 -8.94 -29.49 -8.84
C SER A 46 -8.74 -30.12 -10.22
N GLY A 47 -7.57 -30.65 -10.53
CA GLY A 47 -7.19 -31.05 -11.91
C GLY A 47 -6.94 -29.86 -12.84
N LYS A 48 -7.25 -28.64 -12.42
CA LYS A 48 -7.04 -27.42 -13.19
C LYS A 48 -5.54 -27.07 -13.33
N LYS A 49 -5.18 -26.34 -14.38
CA LYS A 49 -3.87 -25.67 -14.46
C LYS A 49 -3.71 -24.71 -13.25
N CYS A 50 -2.48 -24.43 -12.84
CA CYS A 50 -2.24 -23.68 -11.59
C CYS A 50 -1.44 -22.40 -11.84
N ILE A 51 -1.92 -21.28 -11.33
CA ILE A 51 -1.18 -20.02 -11.22
C ILE A 51 -0.62 -19.93 -9.79
N TRP A 52 0.71 -19.83 -9.66
CA TRP A 52 1.36 -19.63 -8.37
C TRP A 52 1.75 -18.17 -8.19
N LEU A 53 1.03 -17.44 -7.33
CA LEU A 53 1.33 -16.06 -6.97
C LEU A 53 2.12 -16.01 -5.66
N HIS A 54 3.19 -15.22 -5.62
CA HIS A 54 4.01 -14.99 -4.42
C HIS A 54 4.06 -13.51 -4.05
N ALA A 55 3.68 -13.20 -2.80
CA ALA A 55 3.71 -11.85 -2.23
C ALA A 55 4.23 -11.91 -0.78
N VAL A 56 5.31 -11.22 -0.45
CA VAL A 56 6.02 -11.38 0.84
C VAL A 56 5.34 -10.67 1.99
N SER A 57 4.94 -9.43 1.77
CA SER A 57 4.50 -8.49 2.82
C SER A 57 3.01 -8.16 2.72
N VAL A 58 2.48 -7.56 3.79
CA VAL A 58 1.09 -7.04 3.80
C VAL A 58 0.84 -6.06 2.64
N GLY A 59 1.82 -5.21 2.31
CA GLY A 59 1.70 -4.26 1.20
C GLY A 59 1.57 -4.95 -0.16
N GLU A 60 2.41 -5.96 -0.41
CA GLU A 60 2.37 -6.74 -1.65
C GLU A 60 1.09 -7.58 -1.75
N VAL A 61 0.65 -8.19 -0.64
CA VAL A 61 -0.62 -8.95 -0.59
C VAL A 61 -1.82 -8.04 -0.92
N ASN A 62 -1.84 -6.82 -0.38
CA ASN A 62 -2.89 -5.85 -0.72
C ASN A 62 -2.81 -5.43 -2.20
N ALA A 63 -1.62 -5.18 -2.73
CA ALA A 63 -1.43 -4.83 -4.15
C ALA A 63 -1.80 -5.99 -5.09
N ALA A 64 -1.59 -7.25 -4.67
CA ALA A 64 -1.95 -8.42 -5.44
C ALA A 64 -3.47 -8.65 -5.54
N MET A 65 -4.27 -8.02 -4.68
CA MET A 65 -5.73 -8.26 -4.62
C MET A 65 -6.42 -7.94 -5.97
N THR A 66 -6.01 -6.89 -6.67
CA THR A 66 -6.58 -6.52 -7.96
C THR A 66 -6.22 -7.54 -9.05
N ILE A 67 -4.98 -8.04 -9.04
CA ILE A 67 -4.52 -9.09 -9.96
C ILE A 67 -5.26 -10.41 -9.70
N VAL A 68 -5.41 -10.81 -8.43
CA VAL A 68 -6.11 -12.07 -8.09
C VAL A 68 -7.55 -12.04 -8.57
N ARG A 69 -8.29 -10.96 -8.33
CA ARG A 69 -9.67 -10.80 -8.79
C ARG A 69 -9.80 -10.90 -10.31
N GLU A 70 -8.96 -10.17 -11.05
CA GLU A 70 -8.98 -10.22 -12.52
C GLU A 70 -8.61 -11.62 -13.06
N LEU A 71 -7.71 -12.34 -12.37
CA LEU A 71 -7.39 -13.72 -12.73
C LEU A 71 -8.56 -14.67 -12.45
N GLU A 72 -9.29 -14.50 -11.35
CA GLU A 72 -10.51 -15.27 -11.04
C GLU A 72 -11.58 -15.08 -12.11
N ASP A 73 -11.83 -13.81 -12.47
CA ASP A 73 -12.88 -13.45 -13.41
C ASP A 73 -12.59 -13.95 -14.84
N ARG A 74 -11.33 -13.88 -15.28
CA ARG A 74 -10.95 -14.20 -16.66
C ARG A 74 -10.47 -15.63 -16.87
N PHE A 75 -9.93 -16.29 -15.86
CA PHE A 75 -9.29 -17.61 -15.96
C PHE A 75 -9.87 -18.60 -14.94
N ALA A 76 -11.19 -18.75 -14.95
CA ALA A 76 -11.92 -19.63 -14.03
C ALA A 76 -11.54 -21.13 -14.14
N ASP A 77 -10.88 -21.53 -15.22
CA ASP A 77 -10.30 -22.86 -15.45
C ASP A 77 -8.93 -23.06 -14.78
N PHE A 78 -8.34 -22.02 -14.22
CA PHE A 78 -7.11 -22.10 -13.44
C PHE A 78 -7.40 -22.10 -11.93
N GLU A 79 -6.57 -22.84 -11.19
CA GLU A 79 -6.49 -22.71 -9.73
C GLU A 79 -5.42 -21.72 -9.36
N ILE A 80 -5.73 -20.76 -8.51
CA ILE A 80 -4.75 -19.80 -7.98
C ILE A 80 -4.28 -20.29 -6.62
N VAL A 81 -2.96 -20.38 -6.44
CA VAL A 81 -2.34 -20.64 -5.14
C VAL A 81 -1.46 -19.46 -4.74
N ILE A 82 -1.54 -19.05 -3.48
CA ILE A 82 -0.90 -17.82 -3.00
C ILE A 82 0.08 -18.16 -1.89
N SER A 83 1.32 -17.73 -2.04
CA SER A 83 2.34 -17.90 -1.03
C SER A 83 2.84 -16.59 -0.45
N THR A 84 3.20 -16.60 0.84
CA THR A 84 3.77 -15.47 1.56
C THR A 84 4.97 -15.88 2.39
N THR A 85 5.84 -14.93 2.75
CA THR A 85 7.03 -15.22 3.55
C THR A 85 6.87 -14.82 5.02
N THR A 86 6.22 -13.66 5.29
CA THR A 86 6.07 -13.10 6.64
C THR A 86 4.78 -13.56 7.32
N ASP A 87 4.80 -13.67 8.66
CA ASP A 87 3.61 -14.07 9.44
C ASP A 87 2.46 -13.07 9.28
N THR A 88 2.78 -11.77 9.20
CA THR A 88 1.78 -10.71 8.94
C THR A 88 1.22 -10.75 7.52
N GLY A 89 2.06 -11.04 6.52
CA GLY A 89 1.64 -11.28 5.14
C GLY A 89 0.75 -12.51 5.04
N PHE A 90 1.10 -13.59 5.73
CA PHE A 90 0.30 -14.82 5.78
C PHE A 90 -1.08 -14.59 6.39
N ALA A 91 -1.14 -13.93 7.55
CA ALA A 91 -2.41 -13.58 8.19
C ALA A 91 -3.28 -12.71 7.26
N ARG A 92 -2.67 -11.74 6.58
CA ARG A 92 -3.38 -10.87 5.62
C ARG A 92 -3.87 -11.64 4.40
N ALA A 93 -3.04 -12.48 3.79
CA ALA A 93 -3.41 -13.30 2.65
C ALA A 93 -4.50 -14.32 3.01
N THR A 94 -4.41 -14.93 4.19
CA THR A 94 -5.45 -15.84 4.71
C THR A 94 -6.78 -15.11 4.86
N ASN A 95 -6.78 -13.92 5.42
CA ASN A 95 -8.01 -13.13 5.58
C ASN A 95 -8.66 -12.78 4.22
N LEU A 96 -7.85 -12.42 3.22
CA LEU A 96 -8.35 -12.00 1.91
C LEU A 96 -8.74 -13.17 0.99
N PHE A 97 -7.96 -14.26 1.01
CA PHE A 97 -8.00 -15.23 -0.08
C PHE A 97 -8.33 -16.68 0.35
N SER A 98 -8.25 -17.03 1.65
CA SER A 98 -8.33 -18.44 2.07
C SER A 98 -9.69 -19.12 1.84
N ARG A 99 -10.72 -18.35 1.57
CA ARG A 99 -12.07 -18.90 1.25
C ARG A 99 -12.06 -19.62 -0.09
N GLU A 100 -11.36 -19.05 -1.08
CA GLU A 100 -11.36 -19.48 -2.47
C GLU A 100 -10.03 -20.12 -2.89
N HIS A 101 -8.90 -19.65 -2.31
CA HIS A 101 -7.56 -20.04 -2.69
C HIS A 101 -6.80 -20.74 -1.58
N HIS A 102 -5.80 -21.55 -1.98
CA HIS A 102 -4.88 -22.16 -1.05
C HIS A 102 -3.75 -21.17 -0.72
N VAL A 103 -3.72 -20.70 0.53
CA VAL A 103 -2.67 -19.81 1.07
C VAL A 103 -1.65 -20.64 1.85
N PHE A 104 -0.35 -20.43 1.61
CA PHE A 104 0.72 -21.16 2.28
C PHE A 104 2.00 -20.32 2.44
N TYR A 105 2.91 -20.78 3.31
CA TYR A 105 4.22 -20.15 3.44
C TYR A 105 5.15 -20.54 2.28
N PHE A 106 5.80 -19.53 1.68
CA PHE A 106 6.76 -19.75 0.61
C PHE A 106 7.89 -20.68 1.05
N PRO A 107 8.27 -21.69 0.26
CA PRO A 107 9.36 -22.59 0.58
C PRO A 107 10.68 -21.85 0.68
N PHE A 108 11.57 -22.31 1.54
CA PHE A 108 12.95 -21.85 1.51
C PHE A 108 13.59 -22.18 0.17
N ASP A 109 14.44 -21.28 -0.34
CA ASP A 109 15.04 -21.41 -1.67
C ASP A 109 16.15 -22.49 -1.73
N PHE A 110 16.04 -23.54 -0.91
CA PHE A 110 16.84 -24.75 -1.05
C PHE A 110 16.39 -25.54 -2.27
N SER A 111 17.35 -26.05 -3.08
CA SER A 111 17.02 -26.73 -4.33
C SER A 111 16.09 -27.93 -4.13
N TRP A 112 16.25 -28.71 -3.07
CA TRP A 112 15.38 -29.85 -2.75
C TRP A 112 13.98 -29.44 -2.29
N ALA A 113 13.85 -28.34 -1.52
CA ALA A 113 12.56 -27.85 -1.06
C ALA A 113 11.77 -27.28 -2.23
N MET A 114 12.43 -26.55 -3.14
CA MET A 114 11.85 -26.04 -4.37
C MET A 114 11.41 -27.15 -5.32
N HIS A 115 12.23 -28.19 -5.52
CA HIS A 115 11.84 -29.36 -6.32
C HIS A 115 10.56 -30.03 -5.78
N ARG A 116 10.48 -30.21 -4.46
CA ARG A 116 9.29 -30.77 -3.81
C ARG A 116 8.07 -29.88 -4.00
N ALA A 117 8.22 -28.55 -3.82
CA ALA A 117 7.14 -27.59 -4.00
C ALA A 117 6.60 -27.58 -5.44
N PHE A 118 7.51 -27.49 -6.43
CA PHE A 118 7.14 -27.53 -7.85
C PHE A 118 6.45 -28.85 -8.24
N GLY A 119 6.95 -29.98 -7.73
CA GLY A 119 6.33 -31.29 -7.97
C GLY A 119 4.92 -31.41 -7.41
N ASN A 120 4.65 -30.77 -6.27
CA ASN A 120 3.34 -30.78 -5.62
C ASN A 120 2.37 -29.74 -6.21
N ILE A 121 2.85 -28.55 -6.52
CA ILE A 121 2.02 -27.43 -7.04
C ILE A 121 1.79 -27.60 -8.55
N ARG A 122 2.82 -27.98 -9.31
CA ARG A 122 2.82 -28.09 -10.79
C ARG A 122 2.28 -26.79 -11.41
N PRO A 123 2.96 -25.64 -11.17
CA PRO A 123 2.47 -24.38 -11.70
C PRO A 123 2.59 -24.33 -13.23
N ALA A 124 1.56 -23.80 -13.88
CA ALA A 124 1.61 -23.43 -15.30
C ALA A 124 2.34 -22.08 -15.49
N ILE A 125 2.24 -21.20 -14.50
CA ILE A 125 2.93 -19.92 -14.46
C ILE A 125 3.21 -19.51 -13.00
N CYS A 126 4.29 -18.77 -12.77
CA CYS A 126 4.63 -18.18 -11.49
C CYS A 126 4.60 -16.65 -11.59
N LEU A 127 3.85 -15.99 -10.71
CA LEU A 127 3.75 -14.54 -10.58
C LEU A 127 4.45 -14.10 -9.30
N LEU A 128 5.51 -13.30 -9.41
CA LEU A 128 6.29 -12.79 -8.26
C LEU A 128 6.03 -11.31 -8.09
N MET A 129 5.57 -10.91 -6.91
CA MET A 129 5.34 -9.49 -6.61
C MET A 129 6.66 -8.74 -6.39
N GLU A 130 6.73 -7.54 -6.89
CA GLU A 130 7.82 -6.56 -6.74
C GLU A 130 9.22 -7.07 -7.11
N LEU A 131 10.03 -7.54 -6.15
CA LEU A 131 11.43 -7.94 -6.39
C LEU A 131 11.77 -9.29 -5.69
N GLU A 132 10.86 -10.21 -5.70
CA GLU A 132 11.03 -11.52 -5.03
C GLU A 132 11.77 -12.52 -5.92
N ILE A 133 13.08 -12.26 -6.12
CA ILE A 133 13.93 -13.02 -7.02
C ILE A 133 14.75 -14.04 -6.24
N TRP A 134 14.31 -15.29 -6.26
CA TRP A 134 14.93 -16.42 -5.56
C TRP A 134 15.69 -17.31 -6.57
N PRO A 135 17.03 -17.41 -6.48
CA PRO A 135 17.85 -18.02 -7.52
C PRO A 135 17.54 -19.48 -7.85
N ASN A 136 17.28 -20.34 -6.84
CA ASN A 136 16.93 -21.74 -7.09
C ASN A 136 15.52 -21.86 -7.68
N PHE A 137 14.55 -21.06 -7.14
CA PHE A 137 13.20 -20.98 -7.68
C PHE A 137 13.21 -20.61 -9.17
N ILE A 138 13.84 -19.49 -9.54
CA ILE A 138 13.93 -18.99 -10.93
C ILE A 138 14.62 -20.04 -11.84
N SER A 139 15.72 -20.63 -11.35
CA SER A 139 16.45 -21.62 -12.13
C SER A 139 15.68 -22.92 -12.32
N LEU A 140 14.87 -23.31 -11.35
CA LEU A 140 14.00 -24.48 -11.45
C LEU A 140 12.83 -24.22 -12.38
N ALA A 141 12.13 -23.09 -12.22
CA ALA A 141 11.05 -22.70 -13.12
C ALA A 141 11.49 -22.73 -14.58
N LYS A 142 12.63 -22.09 -14.91
CA LYS A 142 13.19 -22.10 -16.27
C LYS A 142 13.46 -23.51 -16.79
N ARG A 143 14.03 -24.42 -15.96
CA ARG A 143 14.30 -25.81 -16.38
C ARG A 143 13.02 -26.63 -16.55
N SER A 144 11.98 -26.32 -15.79
CA SER A 144 10.67 -26.98 -15.87
C SER A 144 9.77 -26.40 -16.98
N GLY A 145 10.27 -25.44 -17.77
CA GLY A 145 9.46 -24.77 -18.79
C GLY A 145 8.37 -23.85 -18.24
N VAL A 146 8.38 -23.56 -16.92
CA VAL A 146 7.37 -22.72 -16.27
C VAL A 146 7.75 -21.25 -16.41
N PRO A 147 6.93 -20.42 -17.07
CA PRO A 147 7.18 -18.99 -17.16
C PRO A 147 7.11 -18.31 -15.78
N VAL A 148 8.02 -17.36 -15.57
CA VAL A 148 8.04 -16.51 -14.38
C VAL A 148 7.84 -15.07 -14.82
N VAL A 149 6.80 -14.42 -14.25
CA VAL A 149 6.49 -13.02 -14.49
C VAL A 149 6.63 -12.25 -13.18
N VAL A 150 7.45 -11.21 -13.18
CA VAL A 150 7.51 -10.25 -12.06
C VAL A 150 6.41 -9.22 -12.27
N VAL A 151 5.50 -9.13 -11.32
CA VAL A 151 4.35 -8.21 -11.35
C VAL A 151 4.59 -7.05 -10.39
N ASN A 152 4.20 -5.85 -10.79
CA ASN A 152 4.42 -4.63 -10.00
C ASN A 152 5.91 -4.39 -9.69
N GLY A 153 6.79 -4.66 -10.66
CA GLY A 153 8.24 -4.71 -10.50
C GLY A 153 8.84 -3.39 -10.01
N ARG A 154 9.54 -3.44 -8.87
CA ARG A 154 10.16 -2.29 -8.21
C ARG A 154 11.56 -2.66 -7.72
N ILE A 155 12.53 -1.78 -7.97
CA ILE A 155 13.91 -1.97 -7.51
C ILE A 155 14.46 -0.68 -6.90
N SER A 156 14.74 -0.69 -5.58
CA SER A 156 15.28 0.45 -4.85
C SER A 156 16.72 0.77 -5.29
N ASP A 157 17.17 2.01 -5.02
CA ASP A 157 18.56 2.42 -5.31
C ASP A 157 19.58 1.49 -4.64
N LYS A 158 19.33 1.14 -3.38
CA LYS A 158 20.18 0.22 -2.60
C LYS A 158 20.25 -1.17 -3.23
N SER A 159 19.10 -1.74 -3.59
CA SER A 159 19.03 -3.08 -4.21
C SER A 159 19.69 -3.07 -5.58
N TYR A 160 19.42 -2.05 -6.39
CA TYR A 160 20.04 -1.88 -7.70
C TYR A 160 21.55 -1.79 -7.62
N ALA A 161 22.10 -0.97 -6.72
CA ALA A 161 23.54 -0.86 -6.50
C ALA A 161 24.16 -2.20 -6.06
N GLY A 162 23.46 -2.95 -5.19
CA GLY A 162 23.88 -4.29 -4.77
C GLY A 162 23.93 -5.29 -5.91
N TYR A 163 22.86 -5.38 -6.71
CA TYR A 163 22.80 -6.26 -7.88
C TYR A 163 23.83 -5.91 -8.96
N LYS A 164 24.13 -4.63 -9.16
CA LYS A 164 25.12 -4.18 -10.13
C LYS A 164 26.55 -4.63 -9.77
N ARG A 165 26.88 -4.74 -8.47
CA ARG A 165 28.19 -5.22 -8.00
C ARG A 165 28.45 -6.70 -8.37
N ILE A 166 27.40 -7.51 -8.45
CA ILE A 166 27.48 -8.94 -8.80
C ILE A 166 26.85 -9.22 -10.17
N LYS A 167 27.05 -8.31 -11.13
CA LYS A 167 26.39 -8.30 -12.44
C LYS A 167 26.42 -9.62 -13.21
N PRO A 168 27.53 -10.41 -13.27
CA PRO A 168 27.52 -11.70 -13.99
C PRO A 168 26.52 -12.68 -13.40
N PHE A 169 26.39 -12.72 -12.08
CA PHE A 169 25.43 -13.58 -11.39
C PHE A 169 23.99 -13.10 -11.60
N THR A 170 23.74 -11.79 -11.42
CA THR A 170 22.40 -11.22 -11.59
C THR A 170 21.91 -11.37 -13.01
N ARG A 171 22.74 -11.11 -14.03
CA ARG A 171 22.39 -11.34 -15.44
C ARG A 171 21.93 -12.78 -15.71
N ASN A 172 22.61 -13.76 -15.10
CA ASN A 172 22.23 -15.16 -15.26
C ASN A 172 20.85 -15.46 -14.62
N ILE A 173 20.51 -14.82 -13.49
CA ILE A 173 19.24 -15.04 -12.82
C ILE A 173 18.12 -14.25 -13.48
N PHE A 174 18.29 -12.93 -13.67
CA PHE A 174 17.28 -12.08 -14.27
C PHE A 174 17.00 -12.43 -15.73
N GLY A 175 17.99 -12.92 -16.48
CA GLY A 175 17.81 -13.39 -17.85
C GLY A 175 16.96 -14.67 -17.99
N LYS A 176 16.62 -15.35 -16.89
CA LYS A 176 15.72 -16.50 -16.88
C LYS A 176 14.26 -16.10 -16.62
N ILE A 177 14.01 -14.87 -16.21
CA ILE A 177 12.66 -14.34 -15.98
C ILE A 177 12.01 -14.12 -17.35
N SER A 178 10.79 -14.61 -17.51
CA SER A 178 10.07 -14.52 -18.78
C SER A 178 9.63 -13.09 -19.09
N MET A 179 9.22 -12.34 -18.07
CA MET A 179 8.80 -10.94 -18.21
C MET A 179 8.86 -10.20 -16.85
N VAL A 180 9.15 -8.91 -16.92
CA VAL A 180 9.03 -7.97 -15.78
C VAL A 180 8.03 -6.88 -16.14
N LEU A 181 6.96 -6.75 -15.35
CA LEU A 181 5.98 -5.70 -15.42
C LEU A 181 6.35 -4.62 -14.39
N ALA A 182 7.08 -3.62 -14.84
CA ALA A 182 7.68 -2.60 -13.98
C ALA A 182 6.71 -1.45 -13.66
N GLN A 183 6.82 -0.87 -12.46
CA GLN A 183 5.97 0.25 -12.06
C GLN A 183 6.32 1.56 -12.79
N THR A 184 7.57 1.79 -13.16
CA THR A 184 8.05 3.02 -13.79
C THR A 184 9.13 2.75 -14.83
N ASP A 185 9.36 3.72 -15.73
CA ASP A 185 10.47 3.66 -16.69
C ASP A 185 11.83 3.57 -16.01
N GLN A 186 12.01 4.21 -14.85
CA GLN A 186 13.23 4.13 -14.08
C GLN A 186 13.49 2.69 -13.62
N TYR A 187 12.47 2.01 -13.06
CA TYR A 187 12.60 0.62 -12.65
C TYR A 187 12.78 -0.31 -13.86
N ALA A 188 12.09 -0.05 -14.96
CA ALA A 188 12.28 -0.82 -16.18
C ALA A 188 13.73 -0.75 -16.70
N ARG A 189 14.33 0.44 -16.73
CA ARG A 189 15.75 0.61 -17.09
C ARG A 189 16.66 -0.19 -16.15
N ARG A 190 16.44 -0.11 -14.83
CA ARG A 190 17.22 -0.86 -13.83
C ARG A 190 17.14 -2.37 -14.03
N PHE A 191 15.95 -2.90 -14.27
CA PHE A 191 15.75 -4.33 -14.53
C PHE A 191 16.50 -4.79 -15.80
N ARG A 192 16.45 -4.01 -16.87
CA ARG A 192 17.21 -4.33 -18.11
C ARG A 192 18.71 -4.31 -17.86
N GLU A 193 19.23 -3.33 -17.13
CA GLU A 193 20.67 -3.21 -16.83
C GLU A 193 21.21 -4.37 -15.97
N ILE A 194 20.40 -4.94 -15.09
CA ILE A 194 20.79 -6.11 -14.28
C ILE A 194 20.52 -7.45 -14.98
N GLY A 195 19.92 -7.43 -16.18
CA GLY A 195 19.87 -8.59 -17.06
C GLY A 195 18.49 -9.13 -17.43
N ALA A 196 17.38 -8.48 -17.04
CA ALA A 196 16.06 -8.86 -17.49
C ALA A 196 15.89 -8.57 -19.00
N GLY A 197 15.48 -9.59 -19.78
CA GLY A 197 15.37 -9.48 -21.24
C GLY A 197 14.08 -8.79 -21.69
N ASN A 198 12.95 -9.14 -21.08
CA ASN A 198 11.64 -8.62 -21.45
C ASN A 198 11.06 -7.79 -20.29
N VAL A 199 10.98 -6.47 -20.46
CA VAL A 199 10.53 -5.52 -19.43
C VAL A 199 9.55 -4.52 -20.03
N ILE A 200 8.34 -4.48 -19.48
CA ILE A 200 7.25 -3.59 -19.88
C ILE A 200 6.85 -2.73 -18.68
N VAL A 201 6.53 -1.46 -18.91
CA VAL A 201 5.99 -0.57 -17.87
C VAL A 201 4.47 -0.68 -17.84
N THR A 202 3.92 -1.07 -16.69
CA THR A 202 2.48 -1.24 -16.47
C THR A 202 1.90 -0.28 -15.45
N SER A 203 2.72 0.58 -14.83
CA SER A 203 2.39 1.41 -13.67
C SER A 203 2.27 0.61 -12.37
N SER A 204 1.96 1.28 -11.26
CA SER A 204 1.84 0.62 -9.95
C SER A 204 0.41 0.18 -9.68
N LEU A 205 0.25 -1.09 -9.28
CA LEU A 205 -1.05 -1.66 -8.89
C LEU A 205 -1.72 -0.90 -7.73
N LYS A 206 -0.95 -0.13 -6.95
CA LYS A 206 -1.51 0.68 -5.86
C LYS A 206 -2.51 1.71 -6.37
N TYR A 207 -2.32 2.26 -7.56
CA TYR A 207 -3.26 3.23 -8.14
C TYR A 207 -4.63 2.59 -8.44
N ASP A 208 -4.66 1.32 -8.78
CA ASP A 208 -5.90 0.59 -9.05
C ASP A 208 -6.70 0.28 -7.77
N THR A 209 -6.05 0.34 -6.60
CA THR A 209 -6.75 0.23 -5.31
C THR A 209 -7.40 1.54 -4.88
N ALA A 210 -7.01 2.66 -5.47
CA ALA A 210 -7.60 3.97 -5.20
C ALA A 210 -8.98 4.08 -5.88
N GLN A 211 -10.00 4.24 -5.08
CA GLN A 211 -11.36 4.42 -5.59
C GLN A 211 -11.58 5.89 -5.92
N ILE A 212 -11.63 6.21 -7.19
CA ILE A 212 -11.99 7.56 -7.66
C ILE A 212 -13.50 7.68 -7.53
N SER A 213 -13.95 8.59 -6.68
CA SER A 213 -15.37 8.84 -6.48
C SER A 213 -15.56 10.21 -5.85
N ASP A 214 -16.51 10.95 -6.37
CA ASP A 214 -16.92 12.26 -5.80
C ASP A 214 -17.81 12.07 -4.57
N LYS A 215 -18.39 10.87 -4.38
CA LYS A 215 -19.24 10.51 -3.23
C LYS A 215 -18.76 9.24 -2.58
N VAL A 216 -18.81 9.23 -1.25
CA VAL A 216 -18.48 8.06 -0.43
C VAL A 216 -19.72 7.61 0.32
N ASP A 217 -20.06 6.35 0.21
CA ASP A 217 -21.24 5.79 0.88
C ASP A 217 -21.23 6.06 2.39
N GLY A 218 -22.35 6.61 2.88
CA GLY A 218 -22.52 6.98 4.27
C GLY A 218 -21.86 8.32 4.67
N ALA A 219 -21.26 9.08 3.74
CA ALA A 219 -20.74 10.41 4.03
C ALA A 219 -21.86 11.42 4.32
N ASP A 220 -22.96 11.38 3.58
CA ASP A 220 -24.12 12.25 3.79
C ASP A 220 -24.76 11.99 5.18
N ALA A 221 -24.85 10.72 5.59
CA ALA A 221 -25.36 10.35 6.92
C ALA A 221 -24.41 10.82 8.02
N LEU A 222 -23.09 10.76 7.81
CA LEU A 222 -22.08 11.29 8.73
C LEU A 222 -22.19 12.81 8.82
N ALA A 223 -22.34 13.52 7.70
CA ALA A 223 -22.50 14.96 7.64
C ALA A 223 -23.76 15.41 8.40
N ALA A 224 -24.90 14.75 8.17
CA ALA A 224 -26.14 15.03 8.86
C ALA A 224 -26.01 14.86 10.39
N ARG A 225 -25.36 13.79 10.85
CA ARG A 225 -25.14 13.54 12.30
C ARG A 225 -24.26 14.58 12.96
N LEU A 226 -23.26 15.09 12.24
CA LEU A 226 -22.32 16.11 12.74
C LEU A 226 -22.76 17.55 12.46
N ASN A 227 -23.97 17.72 11.90
CA ASN A 227 -24.50 19.01 11.47
C ASN A 227 -23.49 19.77 10.58
N ILE A 228 -22.90 19.03 9.59
CA ILE A 228 -22.03 19.60 8.56
C ILE A 228 -22.92 19.99 7.37
N GLY A 229 -22.95 21.25 7.01
CA GLY A 229 -23.85 21.74 5.97
C GLY A 229 -23.36 22.99 5.27
N GLY A 230 -22.33 22.86 4.40
CA GLY A 230 -21.89 23.94 3.53
C GLY A 230 -20.78 24.83 4.06
N GLU A 231 -20.37 24.66 5.32
CA GLU A 231 -19.18 25.31 5.88
C GLU A 231 -17.89 24.75 5.30
N ARG A 232 -16.80 25.53 5.39
CA ARG A 232 -15.46 25.06 5.01
C ARG A 232 -14.97 24.03 6.02
N LEU A 233 -14.55 22.84 5.55
CA LEU A 233 -14.10 21.75 6.41
C LEU A 233 -12.63 21.43 6.13
N TRP A 234 -11.76 21.66 7.12
CA TRP A 234 -10.39 21.18 7.10
C TRP A 234 -10.31 19.83 7.79
N VAL A 235 -9.93 18.78 7.07
CA VAL A 235 -9.77 17.43 7.63
C VAL A 235 -8.30 17.09 7.76
N ALA A 236 -7.81 16.92 8.97
CA ALA A 236 -6.50 16.40 9.30
C ALA A 236 -6.60 14.90 9.58
N GLY A 237 -6.27 14.07 8.58
CA GLY A 237 -6.51 12.64 8.64
C GLY A 237 -5.26 11.80 8.80
N GLY A 238 -5.33 10.76 9.62
CA GLY A 238 -4.23 9.85 9.88
C GLY A 238 -3.09 10.48 10.66
N THR A 239 -3.40 11.39 11.60
CA THR A 239 -2.42 12.16 12.36
C THR A 239 -1.60 11.29 13.32
N GLY A 240 -0.42 11.78 13.68
CA GLY A 240 0.54 11.17 14.59
C GLY A 240 0.94 12.09 15.75
N PRO A 241 1.62 11.53 16.78
CA PRO A 241 2.07 12.31 17.94
C PRO A 241 2.84 13.57 17.54
N GLY A 242 2.45 14.71 18.12
CA GLY A 242 3.09 16.02 17.88
C GLY A 242 2.48 16.82 16.72
N GLU A 243 1.75 16.19 15.81
CA GLU A 243 1.10 16.92 14.71
C GLU A 243 -0.16 17.64 15.15
N GLU A 244 -0.92 17.06 16.06
CA GLU A 244 -2.19 17.62 16.49
C GLU A 244 -2.01 19.00 17.13
N GLN A 245 -0.93 19.20 17.89
CA GLN A 245 -0.59 20.50 18.48
C GLN A 245 -0.29 21.54 17.39
N ILE A 246 0.48 21.16 16.36
CA ILE A 246 0.79 22.06 15.22
C ILE A 246 -0.50 22.43 14.48
N ILE A 247 -1.35 21.44 14.19
CA ILE A 247 -2.62 21.63 13.48
C ILE A 247 -3.56 22.54 14.27
N LEU A 248 -3.70 22.32 15.57
CA LEU A 248 -4.52 23.17 16.45
C LEU A 248 -3.97 24.59 16.54
N GLY A 249 -2.66 24.78 16.62
CA GLY A 249 -2.03 26.10 16.57
C GLY A 249 -2.30 26.85 15.26
N VAL A 250 -2.21 26.16 14.11
CA VAL A 250 -2.58 26.74 12.81
C VAL A 250 -4.07 27.08 12.77
N PHE A 251 -4.94 26.19 13.26
CA PHE A 251 -6.37 26.43 13.31
C PHE A 251 -6.73 27.63 14.20
N THR A 252 -6.08 27.78 15.34
CA THR A 252 -6.24 28.94 16.23
C THR A 252 -5.92 30.25 15.49
N ASN A 253 -4.77 30.29 14.78
CA ASN A 253 -4.38 31.49 14.03
C ASN A 253 -5.38 31.82 12.92
N LEU A 254 -5.89 30.83 12.21
CA LEU A 254 -6.90 31.02 11.17
C LEU A 254 -8.21 31.57 11.76
N LYS A 255 -8.68 31.07 12.90
CA LYS A 255 -9.89 31.57 13.59
C LYS A 255 -9.69 32.99 14.10
N GLN A 256 -8.54 33.31 14.68
CA GLN A 256 -8.22 34.66 15.19
C GLN A 256 -8.13 35.73 14.08
N SER A 257 -7.89 35.34 12.84
CA SER A 257 -7.91 36.28 11.71
C SER A 257 -9.29 36.90 11.43
N GLY A 258 -10.37 36.31 11.94
CA GLY A 258 -11.75 36.73 11.69
C GLY A 258 -12.27 36.45 10.27
N GLN A 259 -11.42 35.92 9.38
CA GLN A 259 -11.76 35.67 7.96
C GLN A 259 -12.39 34.29 7.72
N PHE A 260 -12.27 33.37 8.69
CA PHE A 260 -12.65 31.98 8.55
C PHE A 260 -13.55 31.51 9.69
N GLU A 261 -14.55 32.29 10.03
CA GLU A 261 -15.50 31.97 11.11
C GLU A 261 -16.26 30.67 10.86
N ASP A 262 -16.56 30.37 9.59
CA ASP A 262 -17.25 29.15 9.15
C ASP A 262 -16.33 27.92 9.09
N LEU A 263 -15.00 28.08 9.24
CA LEU A 263 -14.07 26.96 9.15
C LEU A 263 -14.24 26.04 10.37
N ARG A 264 -14.43 24.74 10.09
CA ARG A 264 -14.38 23.67 11.11
C ARG A 264 -13.21 22.74 10.84
N LEU A 265 -12.64 22.19 11.91
CA LEU A 265 -11.53 21.27 11.87
C LEU A 265 -11.99 19.86 12.25
N VAL A 266 -11.65 18.86 11.45
CA VAL A 266 -11.78 17.45 11.81
C VAL A 266 -10.39 16.87 12.03
N ILE A 267 -10.14 16.26 13.18
CA ILE A 267 -8.90 15.51 13.47
C ILE A 267 -9.24 14.04 13.57
N VAL A 268 -8.56 13.21 12.74
CA VAL A 268 -8.73 11.76 12.72
C VAL A 268 -7.38 11.09 13.01
N PRO A 269 -7.10 10.69 14.26
CA PRO A 269 -5.84 10.05 14.62
C PRO A 269 -5.70 8.68 13.95
N ARG A 270 -4.46 8.33 13.56
CA ARG A 270 -4.18 7.05 12.87
C ARG A 270 -4.39 5.82 13.74
N LYS A 271 -4.20 5.94 15.06
CA LYS A 271 -4.25 4.84 16.01
C LYS A 271 -5.35 5.04 17.04
N PRO A 272 -6.22 4.03 17.24
CA PRO A 272 -7.30 4.10 18.25
C PRO A 272 -6.80 4.39 19.66
N GLU A 273 -5.61 3.87 20.03
CA GLU A 273 -5.01 4.03 21.35
C GLU A 273 -4.73 5.51 21.69
N ARG A 274 -4.76 6.39 20.69
CA ARG A 274 -4.50 7.82 20.85
C ARG A 274 -5.76 8.68 20.93
N PHE A 275 -6.95 8.12 20.76
CA PHE A 275 -8.18 8.90 20.70
C PHE A 275 -8.40 9.77 21.95
N ASP A 276 -8.17 9.22 23.14
CA ASP A 276 -8.33 9.96 24.39
C ASP A 276 -7.19 10.98 24.66
N GLU A 277 -5.97 10.68 24.18
CA GLU A 277 -4.85 11.64 24.20
C GLU A 277 -5.20 12.87 23.34
N VAL A 278 -5.67 12.64 22.10
CA VAL A 278 -6.01 13.73 21.19
C VAL A 278 -7.23 14.51 21.67
N ALA A 279 -8.22 13.86 22.28
CA ALA A 279 -9.34 14.55 22.90
C ALA A 279 -8.88 15.55 23.98
N ARG A 280 -7.94 15.16 24.84
CA ARG A 280 -7.32 16.05 25.82
C ARG A 280 -6.55 17.19 25.15
N THR A 281 -5.76 16.90 24.14
CA THR A 281 -5.00 17.92 23.37
C THR A 281 -5.93 18.98 22.78
N ILE A 282 -7.11 18.60 22.27
CA ILE A 282 -8.11 19.56 21.75
C ILE A 282 -8.68 20.42 22.88
N ALA A 283 -9.05 19.81 24.01
CA ALA A 283 -9.55 20.52 25.16
C ALA A 283 -8.53 21.51 25.77
N ASP A 284 -7.26 21.06 25.88
CA ASP A 284 -6.15 21.90 26.39
C ASP A 284 -5.85 23.08 25.44
N ALA A 285 -6.17 22.97 24.17
CA ALA A 285 -6.09 24.06 23.20
C ALA A 285 -7.29 25.03 23.29
N GLY A 286 -8.24 24.79 24.19
CA GLY A 286 -9.38 25.69 24.49
C GLY A 286 -10.54 25.59 23.48
N PHE A 287 -10.64 24.51 22.71
CA PHE A 287 -11.72 24.30 21.75
C PHE A 287 -12.82 23.40 22.32
N ASP A 288 -14.05 23.81 22.12
CA ASP A 288 -15.20 22.93 22.22
C ASP A 288 -15.17 21.95 21.05
N PHE A 289 -15.36 20.67 21.34
CA PHE A 289 -15.33 19.64 20.33
C PHE A 289 -16.37 18.53 20.57
N ILE A 290 -16.70 17.82 19.51
CA ILE A 290 -17.50 16.61 19.57
C ILE A 290 -16.68 15.39 19.17
N ARG A 291 -16.86 14.28 19.88
CA ARG A 291 -16.36 12.96 19.52
C ARG A 291 -17.37 12.28 18.61
N TYR A 292 -16.94 11.87 17.42
CA TYR A 292 -17.84 11.17 16.50
C TYR A 292 -18.34 9.84 17.08
N SER A 293 -17.50 9.13 17.85
CA SER A 293 -17.89 7.87 18.52
C SER A 293 -19.13 8.03 19.44
N SER A 294 -19.31 9.19 20.06
CA SER A 294 -20.43 9.44 20.98
C SER A 294 -21.78 9.57 20.27
N ILE A 295 -21.79 9.91 18.99
CA ILE A 295 -23.01 10.14 18.22
C ILE A 295 -23.22 9.15 17.06
N LYS A 296 -22.22 8.37 16.71
CA LYS A 296 -22.24 7.46 15.55
C LYS A 296 -23.44 6.51 15.55
N ASN A 297 -23.82 6.01 16.71
CA ASN A 297 -24.87 5.01 16.88
C ASN A 297 -26.14 5.56 17.56
N THR A 298 -26.27 6.90 17.68
CA THR A 298 -27.45 7.55 18.27
C THR A 298 -28.38 8.03 17.15
N ASP A 299 -29.70 8.01 17.40
CA ASP A 299 -30.67 8.59 16.46
C ASP A 299 -30.68 10.12 16.47
N ALA A 300 -30.19 10.72 17.55
CA ALA A 300 -30.05 12.18 17.67
C ALA A 300 -28.70 12.63 17.13
N GLY A 301 -28.70 13.39 16.02
CA GLY A 301 -27.51 14.09 15.54
C GLY A 301 -27.07 15.21 16.50
N CYS A 302 -25.87 15.75 16.28
CA CYS A 302 -25.39 16.91 17.00
C CYS A 302 -26.23 18.15 16.67
N LYS A 303 -26.82 18.81 17.70
CA LYS A 303 -27.55 20.06 17.51
C LYS A 303 -26.59 21.25 17.41
N GLU A 304 -25.46 21.16 18.08
CA GLU A 304 -24.44 22.21 18.13
C GLU A 304 -23.47 22.05 16.92
N ARG A 305 -22.75 23.14 16.65
CA ARG A 305 -21.70 23.16 15.61
C ARG A 305 -20.34 23.47 16.23
N PRO A 306 -19.74 22.55 16.99
CA PRO A 306 -18.45 22.80 17.61
C PRO A 306 -17.40 23.03 16.51
N ALA A 307 -16.43 23.89 16.82
CA ALA A 307 -15.38 24.26 15.88
C ALA A 307 -14.49 23.07 15.51
N VAL A 308 -14.34 22.09 16.41
CA VAL A 308 -13.52 20.90 16.21
C VAL A 308 -14.36 19.63 16.31
N ILE A 309 -14.05 18.66 15.46
CA ILE A 309 -14.62 17.33 15.45
C ILE A 309 -13.47 16.33 15.62
N LEU A 310 -13.57 15.45 16.60
CA LEU A 310 -12.66 14.32 16.75
C LEU A 310 -13.27 13.08 16.06
N GLY A 311 -12.68 12.66 14.96
CA GLY A 311 -13.05 11.44 14.24
C GLY A 311 -12.40 10.21 14.87
N ASP A 312 -12.93 9.76 16.01
CA ASP A 312 -12.42 8.69 16.85
C ASP A 312 -13.09 7.34 16.58
N THR A 313 -13.24 7.01 15.30
CA THR A 313 -13.78 5.71 14.85
C THR A 313 -12.93 5.13 13.74
N MET A 314 -12.90 3.79 13.66
CA MET A 314 -12.19 3.11 12.58
C MET A 314 -13.09 2.95 11.35
N GLY A 315 -12.48 3.16 10.16
CA GLY A 315 -13.14 2.95 8.86
C GLY A 315 -13.91 4.16 8.30
N ASP A 316 -13.98 5.28 9.03
CA ASP A 316 -14.74 6.46 8.61
C ASP A 316 -13.88 7.59 8.00
N LEU A 317 -12.54 7.45 7.97
CA LEU A 317 -11.62 8.49 7.47
C LEU A 317 -11.99 8.95 6.06
N ARG A 318 -12.28 8.01 5.16
CA ARG A 318 -12.63 8.33 3.78
C ARG A 318 -13.94 9.13 3.67
N LYS A 319 -14.91 8.89 4.56
CA LYS A 319 -16.14 9.69 4.64
C LYS A 319 -15.83 11.13 5.03
N PHE A 320 -14.98 11.33 6.04
CA PHE A 320 -14.50 12.66 6.42
C PHE A 320 -13.77 13.36 5.27
N TYR A 321 -12.88 12.63 4.58
CA TYR A 321 -12.15 13.16 3.43
C TYR A 321 -13.09 13.61 2.31
N SER A 322 -14.16 12.88 2.04
CA SER A 322 -15.11 13.25 0.98
C SER A 322 -15.88 14.54 1.28
N LEU A 323 -16.04 14.90 2.56
CA LEU A 323 -16.68 16.15 2.99
C LEU A 323 -15.71 17.34 3.07
N ALA A 324 -14.39 17.08 2.98
CA ALA A 324 -13.38 18.10 3.17
C ALA A 324 -13.36 19.16 2.06
N THR A 325 -13.07 20.40 2.45
CA THR A 325 -12.60 21.45 1.55
C THR A 325 -11.10 21.29 1.29
N ILE A 326 -10.33 21.06 2.37
CA ILE A 326 -8.88 20.83 2.33
C ILE A 326 -8.57 19.65 3.23
N ILE A 327 -7.68 18.76 2.76
CA ILE A 327 -7.19 17.62 3.54
C ILE A 327 -5.72 17.85 3.89
N PHE A 328 -5.40 17.70 5.16
CA PHE A 328 -4.03 17.50 5.62
C PHE A 328 -3.83 16.00 5.88
N VAL A 329 -2.84 15.40 5.22
CA VAL A 329 -2.50 13.98 5.39
C VAL A 329 -1.39 13.85 6.42
N GLY A 330 -1.74 13.32 7.59
CA GLY A 330 -0.89 13.29 8.77
C GLY A 330 0.26 12.27 8.74
N ARG A 331 1.01 12.24 9.85
CA ARG A 331 2.28 11.52 10.03
C ARG A 331 3.35 11.98 9.05
N SER A 332 3.21 13.19 8.57
CA SER A 332 4.01 13.77 7.52
C SER A 332 4.80 15.02 7.94
N LEU A 333 4.33 15.81 8.92
CA LEU A 333 5.12 16.89 9.56
C LEU A 333 6.12 16.35 10.60
N VAL A 334 5.89 15.15 11.08
CA VAL A 334 6.79 14.43 11.98
C VAL A 334 7.41 13.23 11.26
N PRO A 335 8.62 12.74 11.64
CA PRO A 335 9.34 11.71 10.89
C PRO A 335 8.74 10.30 11.06
N MET A 336 7.45 10.14 10.71
CA MET A 336 6.70 8.88 10.83
C MET A 336 6.39 8.21 9.48
N GLY A 337 6.80 8.80 8.36
CA GLY A 337 6.71 8.21 7.03
C GLY A 337 5.43 8.50 6.26
N GLY A 338 4.53 9.32 6.79
CA GLY A 338 3.29 9.73 6.16
C GLY A 338 2.14 8.73 6.31
N SER A 339 0.94 9.20 6.02
CA SER A 339 -0.25 8.41 5.73
C SER A 339 -0.52 8.39 4.23
N ASP A 340 -1.53 7.67 3.76
CA ASP A 340 -1.78 7.52 2.32
C ASP A 340 -2.46 8.77 1.74
N MET A 341 -1.71 9.55 0.94
CA MET A 341 -2.22 10.73 0.26
C MET A 341 -2.97 10.40 -1.04
N MET A 342 -2.84 9.20 -1.54
CA MET A 342 -3.56 8.74 -2.73
C MET A 342 -5.07 8.72 -2.49
N GLU A 343 -5.51 8.32 -1.30
CA GLU A 343 -6.92 8.30 -0.92
C GLU A 343 -7.55 9.71 -0.95
N ALA A 344 -6.80 10.71 -0.46
CA ALA A 344 -7.25 12.11 -0.47
C ALA A 344 -7.30 12.68 -1.90
N ALA A 345 -6.26 12.46 -2.69
CA ALA A 345 -6.19 12.93 -4.09
C ALA A 345 -7.26 12.25 -4.97
N ALA A 346 -7.50 10.94 -4.79
CA ALA A 346 -8.52 10.21 -5.55
C ALA A 346 -9.95 10.73 -5.33
N LEU A 347 -10.22 11.38 -4.19
CA LEU A 347 -11.50 12.05 -3.91
C LEU A 347 -11.59 13.46 -4.51
N GLY A 348 -10.61 13.91 -5.28
CA GLY A 348 -10.58 15.25 -5.86
C GLY A 348 -10.59 16.35 -4.81
N LYS A 349 -9.79 16.18 -3.74
CA LYS A 349 -9.68 17.16 -2.65
C LYS A 349 -8.31 17.81 -2.63
N CYS A 350 -8.25 19.10 -2.30
CA CYS A 350 -6.98 19.79 -2.10
C CYS A 350 -6.20 19.10 -0.98
N THR A 351 -5.08 18.49 -1.36
CA THR A 351 -4.29 17.62 -0.50
C THR A 351 -2.99 18.31 -0.09
N VAL A 352 -2.78 18.44 1.23
CA VAL A 352 -1.60 19.03 1.85
C VAL A 352 -0.94 17.99 2.74
N PHE A 353 0.39 17.92 2.76
CA PHE A 353 1.15 17.00 3.61
C PHE A 353 2.55 17.57 3.94
N GLY A 354 3.19 17.00 4.96
CA GLY A 354 4.54 17.40 5.39
C GLY A 354 5.67 16.64 4.67
N PRO A 355 6.95 16.96 4.94
CA PRO A 355 8.12 16.46 4.18
C PRO A 355 8.45 14.99 4.52
N HIS A 356 7.92 14.45 5.60
CA HIS A 356 8.24 13.09 6.05
C HIS A 356 7.26 12.04 5.50
N ALA A 357 7.14 11.94 4.18
CA ALA A 357 6.22 11.01 3.50
C ALA A 357 6.95 9.85 2.79
N PHE A 358 8.08 9.38 3.34
CA PHE A 358 8.97 8.42 2.71
C PHE A 358 8.37 7.03 2.45
N ASN A 359 7.29 6.64 3.15
CA ASN A 359 6.58 5.39 2.87
C ASN A 359 5.77 5.44 1.55
N PHE A 360 5.48 6.66 1.06
CA PHE A 360 4.65 6.92 -0.11
C PHE A 360 5.39 7.69 -1.21
N ARG A 361 6.72 7.60 -1.23
CA ARG A 361 7.60 8.40 -2.08
C ARG A 361 7.15 8.47 -3.55
N GLN A 362 6.78 7.35 -4.14
CA GLN A 362 6.32 7.30 -5.53
C GLN A 362 5.06 8.13 -5.77
N THR A 363 4.07 8.03 -4.87
CA THR A 363 2.83 8.82 -4.94
C THR A 363 3.13 10.31 -4.74
N VAL A 364 3.99 10.64 -3.77
CA VAL A 364 4.44 12.01 -3.49
C VAL A 364 5.12 12.62 -4.71
N ASP A 365 6.10 11.92 -5.28
CA ASP A 365 6.85 12.39 -6.45
C ASP A 365 5.91 12.63 -7.64
N SER A 366 4.92 11.76 -7.86
CA SER A 366 3.93 11.89 -8.93
C SER A 366 3.00 13.08 -8.71
N LEU A 367 2.40 13.19 -7.53
CA LEU A 367 1.48 14.28 -7.18
C LEU A 367 2.16 15.64 -7.23
N LEU A 368 3.40 15.76 -6.72
CA LEU A 368 4.14 17.02 -6.77
C LEU A 368 4.53 17.40 -8.21
N ALA A 369 4.98 16.43 -9.02
CA ALA A 369 5.31 16.67 -10.42
C ALA A 369 4.09 17.13 -11.25
N GLY A 370 2.89 16.67 -10.88
CA GLY A 370 1.62 17.04 -11.50
C GLY A 370 0.94 18.25 -10.87
N ASN A 371 1.54 18.95 -9.90
CA ASN A 371 0.88 20.00 -9.10
C ASN A 371 -0.45 19.53 -8.49
N GLY A 372 -0.53 18.26 -8.11
CA GLY A 372 -1.74 17.61 -7.60
C GLY A 372 -1.81 17.52 -6.08
N ALA A 373 -0.81 18.04 -5.38
CA ALA A 373 -0.77 18.19 -3.92
C ALA A 373 0.26 19.24 -3.50
N ILE A 374 0.20 19.69 -2.25
CA ILE A 374 1.10 20.70 -1.69
C ILE A 374 1.89 20.08 -0.56
N MET A 375 3.22 20.16 -0.62
CA MET A 375 4.10 19.80 0.48
C MET A 375 4.46 21.05 1.28
N VAL A 376 4.36 20.97 2.61
CA VAL A 376 4.73 22.03 3.55
C VAL A 376 5.79 21.52 4.52
N ASN A 377 6.76 22.36 4.91
CA ASN A 377 7.88 21.91 5.72
C ASN A 377 7.61 21.97 7.23
N ASP A 378 6.74 22.89 7.67
CA ASP A 378 6.44 23.15 9.07
C ASP A 378 5.04 23.77 9.27
N GLY A 379 4.74 24.16 10.51
CA GLY A 379 3.47 24.79 10.87
C GLY A 379 3.26 26.17 10.25
N ASP A 380 4.31 26.95 10.05
CA ASP A 380 4.21 28.29 9.45
C ASP A 380 3.89 28.20 7.96
N GLU A 381 4.51 27.27 7.25
CA GLU A 381 4.16 27.00 5.84
C GLU A 381 2.76 26.38 5.73
N LEU A 382 2.36 25.52 6.67
CA LEU A 382 1.00 25.00 6.73
C LEU A 382 -0.01 26.14 6.90
N LEU A 383 0.24 27.08 7.81
CA LEU A 383 -0.63 28.25 8.02
C LEU A 383 -0.77 29.07 6.74
N LYS A 384 0.34 29.41 6.08
CA LYS A 384 0.35 30.18 4.81
C LYS A 384 -0.42 29.44 3.71
N THR A 385 -0.21 28.14 3.60
CA THR A 385 -0.87 27.28 2.60
C THR A 385 -2.37 27.20 2.85
N MET A 386 -2.78 26.96 4.09
CA MET A 386 -4.19 26.92 4.47
C MET A 386 -4.88 28.25 4.19
N HIS A 387 -4.25 29.37 4.59
CA HIS A 387 -4.76 30.71 4.35
C HIS A 387 -4.98 30.94 2.85
N LYS A 388 -3.97 30.63 2.01
CA LYS A 388 -4.06 30.77 0.56
C LYS A 388 -5.20 29.90 -0.03
N CYS A 389 -5.25 28.61 0.32
CA CYS A 389 -6.25 27.70 -0.21
C CYS A 389 -7.68 28.06 0.21
N LEU A 390 -7.87 28.69 1.37
CA LEU A 390 -9.17 29.14 1.86
C LEU A 390 -9.62 30.45 1.23
N LEU A 391 -8.70 31.36 0.90
CA LEU A 391 -8.98 32.64 0.22
C LEU A 391 -9.12 32.51 -1.29
N GLU A 392 -8.38 31.57 -1.89
CA GLU A 392 -8.34 31.32 -3.31
C GLU A 392 -8.94 29.93 -3.62
N PRO A 393 -10.28 29.75 -3.60
CA PRO A 393 -10.91 28.44 -3.81
C PRO A 393 -10.60 27.84 -5.18
N ASP A 394 -10.36 28.67 -6.20
CA ASP A 394 -9.98 28.21 -7.53
C ASP A 394 -8.61 27.54 -7.54
N TYR A 395 -7.64 28.10 -6.82
CA TYR A 395 -6.33 27.50 -6.62
C TYR A 395 -6.45 26.13 -5.93
N ALA A 396 -7.22 26.04 -4.85
CA ALA A 396 -7.45 24.78 -4.16
C ALA A 396 -8.14 23.73 -5.05
N ARG A 397 -9.11 24.16 -5.88
CA ARG A 397 -9.79 23.29 -6.84
C ARG A 397 -8.85 22.81 -7.97
N GLU A 398 -7.93 23.64 -8.41
CA GLU A 398 -6.93 23.27 -9.40
C GLU A 398 -6.01 22.17 -8.87
N ILE A 399 -5.45 22.34 -7.67
CA ILE A 399 -4.63 21.31 -6.99
C ILE A 399 -5.42 20.00 -6.85
N ALA A 400 -6.66 20.07 -6.42
CA ALA A 400 -7.54 18.92 -6.25
C ALA A 400 -7.78 18.16 -7.56
N ARG A 401 -8.07 18.89 -8.65
CA ARG A 401 -8.27 18.32 -9.98
C ARG A 401 -7.01 17.66 -10.52
N ASN A 402 -5.88 18.36 -10.43
CA ASN A 402 -4.59 17.83 -10.87
C ASN A 402 -4.23 16.55 -10.13
N GLY A 403 -4.49 16.48 -8.81
CA GLY A 403 -4.27 15.28 -7.99
C GLY A 403 -5.15 14.12 -8.43
N GLN A 404 -6.44 14.35 -8.64
CA GLN A 404 -7.36 13.30 -9.10
C GLN A 404 -6.98 12.81 -10.51
N ASP A 405 -6.61 13.72 -11.42
CA ASP A 405 -6.20 13.38 -12.77
C ASP A 405 -4.87 12.62 -12.80
N ASP A 406 -3.95 12.92 -11.88
CA ASP A 406 -2.72 12.12 -11.72
C ASP A 406 -3.03 10.69 -11.30
N ILE A 407 -3.92 10.49 -10.31
CA ILE A 407 -4.36 9.16 -9.91
C ILE A 407 -5.02 8.43 -11.08
N LYS A 408 -5.96 9.08 -11.81
CA LYS A 408 -6.64 8.48 -12.98
C LYS A 408 -5.66 8.03 -14.06
N ARG A 409 -4.68 8.87 -14.41
CA ARG A 409 -3.67 8.56 -15.44
C ARG A 409 -2.81 7.34 -15.08
N ASN A 410 -2.56 7.14 -13.79
CA ASN A 410 -1.75 6.04 -13.29
C ASN A 410 -2.53 4.73 -13.10
N GLN A 411 -3.87 4.76 -13.13
CA GLN A 411 -4.71 3.56 -13.06
C GLN A 411 -4.61 2.67 -14.32
N GLY A 412 -5.17 1.47 -14.24
CA GLY A 412 -5.15 0.47 -15.30
C GLY A 412 -3.92 -0.43 -15.30
N ALA A 413 -3.09 -0.37 -14.26
CA ALA A 413 -1.92 -1.23 -14.10
C ALA A 413 -2.32 -2.71 -14.06
N THR A 414 -3.44 -3.04 -13.40
CA THR A 414 -3.97 -4.40 -13.33
C THR A 414 -4.34 -4.92 -14.72
N ALA A 415 -5.15 -4.17 -15.47
CA ALA A 415 -5.58 -4.57 -16.81
C ALA A 415 -4.37 -4.78 -17.75
N ARG A 416 -3.44 -3.80 -17.76
CA ARG A 416 -2.19 -3.92 -18.55
C ARG A 416 -1.34 -5.12 -18.13
N SER A 417 -1.30 -5.44 -16.84
CA SER A 417 -0.54 -6.58 -16.33
C SER A 417 -1.18 -7.91 -16.75
N ILE A 418 -2.49 -8.02 -16.61
CA ILE A 418 -3.25 -9.22 -17.00
C ILE A 418 -3.13 -9.49 -18.49
N GLU A 419 -3.24 -8.48 -19.34
CA GLU A 419 -3.02 -8.63 -20.80
C GLU A 419 -1.65 -9.25 -21.13
N GLN A 420 -0.62 -8.91 -20.38
CA GLN A 420 0.71 -9.48 -20.60
C GLN A 420 0.83 -10.92 -20.02
N ILE A 421 0.20 -11.18 -18.87
CA ILE A 421 0.17 -12.51 -18.22
C ILE A 421 -0.58 -13.51 -19.11
N GLU A 422 -1.68 -13.09 -19.70
CA GLU A 422 -2.54 -13.88 -20.59
C GLU A 422 -1.75 -14.53 -21.75
N LYS A 423 -0.76 -13.84 -22.31
CA LYS A 423 0.11 -14.36 -23.36
C LYS A 423 0.86 -15.65 -22.99
N PHE A 424 1.12 -15.85 -21.69
CA PHE A 424 1.77 -17.06 -21.18
C PHE A 424 0.78 -18.17 -20.83
N LEU A 425 -0.49 -17.83 -20.55
CA LEU A 425 -1.52 -18.81 -20.19
C LEU A 425 -2.08 -19.53 -21.43
N HIS A 426 -2.19 -18.85 -22.57
CA HIS A 426 -2.65 -19.42 -23.84
C HIS A 426 -1.56 -20.21 -24.58
N THR A 427 -0.27 -19.96 -24.34
CA THR A 427 0.83 -20.66 -25.01
C THR A 427 1.12 -22.04 -24.41
N SER A 428 0.34 -22.50 -23.43
CA SER A 428 0.53 -23.76 -22.70
C SER A 428 -0.43 -24.88 -23.19
N GLU A 429 -0.94 -24.75 -24.44
CA GLU A 429 -1.66 -25.82 -25.17
C GLU A 429 -0.75 -26.79 -25.86
#